data_0a8a14e2e717d277c0a18b1b4e41e6c5
#
_entry.id   0a8a14e2e717d277c0a18b1b4e41e6c5
#
_cell.length_a   1.000
_cell.length_b   1.000
_cell.length_c   1.000
_cell.angle_alpha   90.00
_cell.angle_beta   90.00
_cell.angle_gamma   90.00
#
_symmetry.space_group_name_H-M   'P 1'
#
loop_
_entity.id
_entity.type
_entity.pdbx_description
1 polymer ?
#
loop_
_entity_poly.entity_id
_entity_poly.type
_entity_poly.pdbx_seq_one_letter_code
_entity_poly.pdbx_strand_id
1 'polypeptide(L)'
;MKKQLIISITATICAASMLICVLSGCNAKTDESSDSKSSSSVSNSSKSEKSSDKMIDFSKLDWKVEEEIIDGERRPIFSYTNNTNVTVCDFELVFKQKETTTREDLSVFKEATDALKISGDALDKLNFTASCKLFTKPGETNGNDTIAIDNRVGYRVTDMKQYALMEPDYATVAFLDGGYIYGMNYDFKNEKSTPVKKAVEAYNWTDSELGKAIPKLECEVTRIGLDDEDTFSVTGYDFSEEMKDAYLNACIDMGYKTDDKLTDNYIDLSKDNYKVNVDYYDKNKELRIRVESSKQESSKVG
;
A
#
# COMPACT_ATOMS: atom_id res chain seq x y z
N MET A 1 35.27 17.71 19.79
CA MET A 1 33.98 18.22 19.29
C MET A 1 33.43 17.20 18.28
N LYS A 2 32.47 16.37 18.70
CA LYS A 2 31.80 15.40 17.81
C LYS A 2 30.58 16.08 17.21
N LYS A 3 30.56 16.28 15.89
CA LYS A 3 29.38 16.75 15.15
C LYS A 3 28.34 15.61 15.11
N GLN A 4 27.23 15.80 15.78
CA GLN A 4 26.06 14.94 15.60
C GLN A 4 25.45 15.26 14.22
N LEU A 5 25.39 14.25 13.38
CA LEU A 5 24.67 14.28 12.11
C LEU A 5 23.19 14.01 12.43
N ILE A 6 22.37 15.05 12.41
CA ILE A 6 20.92 14.90 12.52
C ILE A 6 20.43 14.51 11.12
N ILE A 7 20.15 13.23 10.93
CA ILE A 7 19.45 12.73 9.73
C ILE A 7 17.97 13.03 9.95
N SER A 8 17.46 14.03 9.25
CA SER A 8 16.03 14.32 9.17
C SER A 8 15.38 13.26 8.29
N ILE A 9 14.81 12.22 8.91
CA ILE A 9 13.95 11.26 8.21
C ILE A 9 12.58 11.93 8.06
N THR A 10 12.36 12.58 6.95
CA THR A 10 11.04 13.06 6.55
C THR A 10 10.18 11.84 6.22
N ALA A 11 9.20 11.58 7.07
CA ALA A 11 8.28 10.45 6.93
C ALA A 11 7.41 10.61 5.68
N THR A 12 7.75 9.90 4.62
CA THR A 12 6.84 9.68 3.48
C THR A 12 6.12 8.35 3.70
N ILE A 13 5.16 8.34 4.61
CA ILE A 13 4.36 7.14 4.92
C ILE A 13 2.90 7.55 4.88
N CYS A 14 2.28 7.50 3.71
CA CYS A 14 0.83 7.59 3.58
C CYS A 14 0.22 6.95 2.32
N ALA A 15 0.98 6.26 1.48
CA ALA A 15 0.43 5.81 0.19
C ALA A 15 0.09 4.30 0.10
N ALA A 16 0.66 3.46 0.96
CA ALA A 16 0.52 2.01 0.82
C ALA A 16 -0.76 1.42 1.45
N SER A 17 -1.35 2.11 2.44
CA SER A 17 -2.58 1.64 3.13
C SER A 17 -3.86 1.73 2.30
N MET A 18 -3.80 2.15 1.04
CA MET A 18 -5.01 2.50 0.29
C MET A 18 -5.52 1.43 -0.68
N LEU A 19 -4.78 0.37 -0.95
CA LEU A 19 -5.32 -0.71 -1.80
C LEU A 19 -6.49 -1.42 -1.08
N ILE A 20 -6.34 -1.65 0.23
CA ILE A 20 -7.40 -2.24 1.07
C ILE A 20 -8.51 -1.23 1.40
N CYS A 21 -8.19 0.08 1.59
CA CYS A 21 -9.22 1.08 1.88
C CYS A 21 -10.27 1.25 0.78
N VAL A 22 -9.92 0.96 -0.47
CA VAL A 22 -10.90 0.95 -1.58
C VAL A 22 -11.83 -0.27 -1.47
N LEU A 23 -11.37 -1.35 -0.84
CA LEU A 23 -12.15 -2.58 -0.64
C LEU A 23 -12.93 -2.57 0.70
N SER A 24 -12.46 -1.82 1.71
CA SER A 24 -13.15 -1.67 3.00
C SER A 24 -14.15 -0.53 2.91
N GLY A 25 -15.40 -0.84 2.60
CA GLY A 25 -16.50 0.13 2.67
C GLY A 25 -16.73 0.58 4.11
N CYS A 26 -16.23 1.76 4.49
CA CYS A 26 -16.58 2.40 5.75
C CYS A 26 -18.09 2.70 5.77
N ASN A 27 -18.86 1.94 6.52
CA ASN A 27 -20.22 2.28 6.91
C ASN A 27 -20.18 3.40 7.96
N ALA A 28 -19.97 4.64 7.54
CA ALA A 28 -20.27 5.80 8.34
C ALA A 28 -21.74 6.18 8.08
N LYS A 29 -22.61 5.91 9.04
CA LYS A 29 -23.93 6.56 9.12
C LYS A 29 -23.69 8.02 9.43
N THR A 30 -24.05 8.90 8.52
CA THR A 30 -24.27 10.32 8.79
C THR A 30 -25.70 10.66 8.44
N ASP A 31 -26.40 11.17 9.44
CA ASP A 31 -27.73 11.75 9.33
C ASP A 31 -27.70 13.06 8.52
N GLU A 32 -28.85 13.33 7.93
CA GLU A 32 -29.19 14.40 7.00
C GLU A 32 -28.82 15.82 7.45
N SER A 33 -28.39 16.71 6.55
CA SER A 33 -29.24 17.76 5.98
C SER A 33 -28.47 18.78 5.15
N SER A 34 -29.19 19.27 4.14
CA SER A 34 -29.15 20.56 3.42
C SER A 34 -28.38 20.68 2.10
N ASP A 35 -29.23 20.94 1.10
CA ASP A 35 -29.04 21.44 -0.26
C ASP A 35 -27.87 22.37 -0.53
N SER A 36 -27.13 22.07 -1.61
CA SER A 36 -26.78 23.08 -2.63
C SER A 36 -26.42 22.40 -3.96
N LYS A 37 -27.17 22.75 -4.99
CA LYS A 37 -27.00 22.35 -6.38
C LYS A 37 -25.71 22.93 -6.97
N SER A 38 -24.84 22.08 -7.50
CA SER A 38 -23.97 22.45 -8.60
C SER A 38 -23.84 21.25 -9.53
N SER A 39 -24.37 21.40 -10.73
CA SER A 39 -24.40 20.42 -11.80
C SER A 39 -23.05 20.40 -12.52
N SER A 40 -22.29 19.34 -12.36
CA SER A 40 -21.28 18.93 -13.33
C SER A 40 -21.63 17.53 -13.82
N SER A 41 -21.99 17.44 -15.09
CA SER A 41 -22.33 16.22 -15.81
C SER A 41 -21.07 15.35 -15.95
N VAL A 42 -20.88 14.40 -15.05
CA VAL A 42 -19.96 13.29 -15.25
C VAL A 42 -20.68 12.24 -16.08
N SER A 43 -20.20 12.00 -17.29
CA SER A 43 -20.66 10.92 -18.14
C SER A 43 -20.32 9.58 -17.48
N ASN A 44 -21.28 8.98 -16.80
CA ASN A 44 -21.20 7.61 -16.30
C ASN A 44 -21.24 6.65 -17.50
N SER A 45 -20.06 6.19 -17.94
CA SER A 45 -20.00 4.92 -18.68
C SER A 45 -20.35 3.82 -17.69
N SER A 46 -21.47 3.16 -17.88
CA SER A 46 -21.90 1.99 -17.10
C SER A 46 -20.94 0.83 -17.37
N LYS A 47 -19.85 0.74 -16.57
CA LYS A 47 -19.02 -0.46 -16.48
C LYS A 47 -19.82 -1.51 -15.72
N SER A 48 -19.97 -2.71 -16.30
CA SER A 48 -20.62 -3.83 -15.65
C SER A 48 -19.89 -4.18 -14.36
N GLU A 49 -20.55 -4.01 -13.21
CA GLU A 49 -20.02 -4.48 -11.93
C GLU A 49 -19.87 -6.01 -11.99
N LYS A 50 -18.62 -6.48 -11.93
CA LYS A 50 -18.33 -7.90 -11.87
C LYS A 50 -18.63 -8.42 -10.48
N SER A 51 -19.25 -9.60 -10.36
CA SER A 51 -19.53 -10.24 -9.07
C SER A 51 -18.28 -10.26 -8.19
N SER A 52 -18.41 -9.81 -6.96
CA SER A 52 -17.34 -9.69 -5.97
C SER A 52 -17.17 -10.94 -5.09
N ASP A 53 -17.85 -12.04 -5.44
CA ASP A 53 -17.94 -13.21 -4.55
C ASP A 53 -16.74 -14.17 -4.67
N LYS A 54 -15.70 -13.79 -5.41
CA LYS A 54 -14.47 -14.58 -5.51
C LYS A 54 -13.71 -14.55 -4.18
N MET A 55 -13.26 -15.72 -3.79
CA MET A 55 -12.41 -15.95 -2.64
C MET A 55 -11.34 -16.98 -3.00
N ILE A 56 -10.23 -16.92 -2.32
CA ILE A 56 -9.20 -17.98 -2.35
C ILE A 56 -9.32 -18.84 -1.08
N ASP A 57 -8.78 -20.03 -1.14
CA ASP A 57 -8.65 -20.89 0.03
C ASP A 57 -7.54 -20.33 0.95
N PHE A 58 -7.94 -19.76 2.09
CA PHE A 58 -7.01 -19.16 3.04
C PHE A 58 -5.98 -20.15 3.57
N SER A 59 -6.33 -21.44 3.69
CA SER A 59 -5.41 -22.48 4.14
C SER A 59 -4.20 -22.71 3.23
N LYS A 60 -4.25 -22.17 2.00
CA LYS A 60 -3.14 -22.20 1.04
C LYS A 60 -2.18 -21.01 1.18
N LEU A 61 -2.46 -20.08 2.07
CA LEU A 61 -1.51 -19.05 2.47
C LEU A 61 -0.75 -19.56 3.71
N ASP A 62 0.38 -20.20 3.46
CA ASP A 62 1.22 -20.79 4.52
C ASP A 62 2.03 -19.67 5.19
N TRP A 63 1.47 -19.05 6.20
CA TRP A 63 2.09 -17.95 6.94
C TRP A 63 2.75 -18.40 8.23
N LYS A 64 3.81 -17.67 8.61
CA LYS A 64 4.54 -17.89 9.84
C LYS A 64 5.12 -16.59 10.39
N VAL A 65 5.43 -16.62 11.68
CA VAL A 65 6.24 -15.61 12.35
C VAL A 65 7.43 -16.32 12.99
N GLU A 66 8.62 -15.96 12.56
CA GLU A 66 9.87 -16.56 13.04
C GLU A 66 10.80 -15.48 13.60
N GLU A 67 11.70 -15.87 14.50
CA GLU A 67 12.72 -14.97 15.00
C GLU A 67 13.85 -14.86 13.99
N GLU A 68 14.12 -13.66 13.53
CA GLU A 68 15.26 -13.35 12.66
C GLU A 68 16.18 -12.30 13.28
N ILE A 69 17.43 -12.25 12.81
CA ILE A 69 18.39 -11.24 13.22
C ILE A 69 18.43 -10.15 12.14
N ILE A 70 17.93 -8.97 12.49
CA ILE A 70 17.95 -7.77 11.63
C ILE A 70 18.79 -6.69 12.33
N ASP A 71 19.82 -6.21 11.68
CA ASP A 71 20.75 -5.21 12.22
C ASP A 71 21.36 -5.60 13.58
N GLY A 72 21.54 -6.91 13.81
CA GLY A 72 22.08 -7.44 15.06
C GLY A 72 21.06 -7.63 16.19
N GLU A 73 19.80 -7.28 15.97
CA GLU A 73 18.69 -7.48 16.91
C GLU A 73 17.80 -8.64 16.47
N ARG A 74 17.36 -9.45 17.45
CA ARG A 74 16.40 -10.53 17.21
C ARG A 74 15.00 -9.97 17.19
N ARG A 75 14.25 -10.23 16.12
CA ARG A 75 12.89 -9.70 15.93
C ARG A 75 11.94 -10.76 15.37
N PRO A 76 10.67 -10.76 15.78
CA PRO A 76 9.63 -11.54 15.12
C PRO A 76 9.38 -10.99 13.72
N ILE A 77 9.54 -11.84 12.73
CA ILE A 77 9.37 -11.49 11.31
C ILE A 77 8.26 -12.33 10.72
N PHE A 78 7.32 -11.67 10.10
CA PHE A 78 6.22 -12.27 9.36
C PHE A 78 6.64 -12.61 7.93
N SER A 79 6.28 -13.80 7.48
CA SER A 79 6.40 -14.22 6.09
C SER A 79 5.28 -15.19 5.72
N TYR A 80 5.02 -15.38 4.43
CA TYR A 80 4.08 -16.38 3.97
C TYR A 80 4.46 -16.91 2.59
N THR A 81 4.04 -18.15 2.30
CA THR A 81 4.11 -18.78 0.97
C THR A 81 2.73 -18.80 0.35
N ASN A 82 2.61 -18.31 -0.89
CA ASN A 82 1.37 -18.34 -1.64
C ASN A 82 1.23 -19.66 -2.39
N ASN A 83 0.51 -20.62 -1.83
CA ASN A 83 0.19 -21.88 -2.47
C ASN A 83 -1.16 -21.87 -3.23
N THR A 84 -1.74 -20.67 -3.48
CA THR A 84 -2.92 -20.51 -4.32
C THR A 84 -2.54 -20.53 -5.80
N ASN A 85 -3.52 -20.40 -6.69
CA ASN A 85 -3.32 -20.31 -8.14
C ASN A 85 -3.43 -18.88 -8.69
N VAL A 86 -3.44 -17.86 -7.82
CA VAL A 86 -3.54 -16.45 -8.19
C VAL A 86 -2.44 -15.64 -7.50
N THR A 87 -2.13 -14.47 -8.02
CA THR A 87 -1.18 -13.56 -7.38
C THR A 87 -1.84 -12.87 -6.18
N VAL A 88 -1.25 -12.96 -4.99
CA VAL A 88 -1.64 -12.19 -3.82
C VAL A 88 -0.96 -10.83 -3.89
N CYS A 89 -1.74 -9.75 -3.82
CA CYS A 89 -1.26 -8.37 -3.95
C CYS A 89 -1.01 -7.70 -2.61
N ASP A 90 -1.75 -8.12 -1.58
CA ASP A 90 -1.64 -7.60 -0.21
C ASP A 90 -2.12 -8.69 0.76
N PHE A 91 -1.35 -8.94 1.79
CA PHE A 91 -1.74 -9.83 2.88
C PHE A 91 -1.46 -9.13 4.21
N GLU A 92 -2.52 -8.81 4.92
CA GLU A 92 -2.47 -8.23 6.26
C GLU A 92 -3.02 -9.24 7.27
N LEU A 93 -2.27 -9.48 8.34
CA LEU A 93 -2.64 -10.36 9.44
C LEU A 93 -2.68 -9.53 10.72
N VAL A 94 -3.85 -9.47 11.33
CA VAL A 94 -4.06 -8.76 12.59
C VAL A 94 -4.11 -9.76 13.73
N PHE A 95 -3.33 -9.46 14.76
CA PHE A 95 -3.31 -10.20 16.01
C PHE A 95 -3.97 -9.37 17.09
N LYS A 96 -4.59 -10.04 18.01
CA LYS A 96 -5.07 -9.51 19.30
C LYS A 96 -4.28 -10.13 20.44
N GLN A 97 -4.45 -9.59 21.63
CA GLN A 97 -3.95 -10.22 22.85
C GLN A 97 -4.69 -11.53 23.11
N LYS A 98 -3.97 -12.53 23.58
CA LYS A 98 -4.58 -13.77 24.09
C LYS A 98 -5.48 -13.46 25.29
N GLU A 99 -6.60 -14.14 25.43
CA GLU A 99 -7.52 -13.98 26.57
C GLU A 99 -6.85 -14.28 27.92
N THR A 100 -5.75 -15.04 27.92
CA THR A 100 -4.97 -15.36 29.11
C THR A 100 -3.97 -14.29 29.51
N THR A 101 -3.76 -13.27 28.68
CA THR A 101 -2.78 -12.20 28.93
C THR A 101 -3.25 -11.31 30.06
N THR A 102 -2.42 -11.14 31.09
CA THR A 102 -2.71 -10.27 32.22
C THR A 102 -2.13 -8.87 32.00
N ARG A 103 -2.58 -7.89 32.80
CA ARG A 103 -1.98 -6.54 32.74
C ARG A 103 -0.51 -6.51 33.13
N GLU A 104 -0.04 -7.42 33.96
CA GLU A 104 1.37 -7.57 34.30
C GLU A 104 2.18 -8.03 33.10
N ASP A 105 1.65 -9.00 32.34
CA ASP A 105 2.27 -9.48 31.10
C ASP A 105 2.45 -8.35 30.08
N LEU A 106 1.50 -7.41 30.01
CA LEU A 106 1.56 -6.26 29.10
C LEU A 106 2.69 -5.28 29.42
N SER A 107 3.37 -5.42 30.56
CA SER A 107 4.54 -4.62 30.91
C SER A 107 5.69 -4.76 29.89
N VAL A 108 5.74 -5.85 29.12
CA VAL A 108 6.72 -6.04 28.03
C VAL A 108 6.53 -5.05 26.89
N PHE A 109 5.36 -4.40 26.77
CA PHE A 109 5.07 -3.35 25.78
C PHE A 109 5.21 -1.94 26.35
N LYS A 110 5.70 -1.80 27.61
CA LYS A 110 5.67 -0.51 28.34
C LYS A 110 6.32 0.63 27.57
N GLU A 111 7.44 0.41 26.91
CA GLU A 111 8.13 1.43 26.15
C GLU A 111 7.24 1.98 25.02
N ALA A 112 6.63 1.09 24.23
CA ALA A 112 5.73 1.46 23.14
C ALA A 112 4.46 2.11 23.68
N THR A 113 3.83 1.54 24.71
CA THR A 113 2.57 2.05 25.26
C THR A 113 2.72 3.39 25.95
N ASP A 114 3.84 3.64 26.65
CA ASP A 114 4.15 4.95 27.24
C ASP A 114 4.34 6.00 26.14
N ALA A 115 5.11 5.69 25.12
CA ALA A 115 5.38 6.59 24.00
C ALA A 115 4.11 6.89 23.18
N LEU A 116 3.24 5.90 23.00
CA LEU A 116 1.94 6.04 22.31
C LEU A 116 0.84 6.60 23.22
N LYS A 117 1.12 6.79 24.51
CA LYS A 117 0.15 7.23 25.54
C LYS A 117 -1.07 6.30 25.63
N ILE A 118 -0.84 4.99 25.48
CA ILE A 118 -1.87 3.96 25.62
C ILE A 118 -1.92 3.53 27.10
N SER A 119 -3.07 3.64 27.72
CA SER A 119 -3.26 3.30 29.13
C SER A 119 -4.68 2.87 29.42
N GLY A 120 -4.90 2.32 30.63
CA GLY A 120 -6.24 1.89 31.07
C GLY A 120 -6.82 0.81 30.16
N ASP A 121 -8.11 0.95 29.81
CA ASP A 121 -8.82 -0.04 28.98
C ASP A 121 -8.34 -0.10 27.52
N ALA A 122 -7.55 0.89 27.07
CA ALA A 122 -6.94 0.84 25.75
C ALA A 122 -5.81 -0.18 25.66
N LEU A 123 -5.13 -0.51 26.79
CA LEU A 123 -4.15 -1.59 26.86
C LEU A 123 -4.79 -2.95 26.56
N ASP A 124 -6.03 -3.16 27.00
CA ASP A 124 -6.74 -4.42 26.82
C ASP A 124 -7.23 -4.61 25.37
N LYS A 125 -7.04 -3.60 24.52
CA LYS A 125 -7.45 -3.56 23.10
C LYS A 125 -6.27 -3.37 22.14
N LEU A 126 -5.05 -3.56 22.63
CA LEU A 126 -3.88 -3.51 21.74
C LEU A 126 -4.06 -4.53 20.60
N ASN A 127 -3.90 -4.06 19.39
CA ASN A 127 -3.80 -4.89 18.21
C ASN A 127 -2.39 -4.82 17.62
N PHE A 128 -2.07 -5.80 16.82
CA PHE A 128 -0.76 -5.93 16.22
C PHE A 128 -0.96 -6.35 14.76
N THR A 129 -0.21 -5.73 13.86
CA THR A 129 -0.43 -5.96 12.44
C THR A 129 0.88 -6.34 11.77
N ALA A 130 0.85 -7.47 11.09
CA ALA A 130 1.87 -7.87 10.12
C ALA A 130 1.30 -7.70 8.72
N SER A 131 2.08 -7.18 7.77
CA SER A 131 1.61 -7.01 6.39
C SER A 131 2.71 -7.30 5.39
N CYS A 132 2.32 -7.87 4.25
CA CYS A 132 3.16 -8.00 3.08
C CYS A 132 2.41 -7.42 1.88
N LYS A 133 2.94 -6.36 1.29
CA LYS A 133 2.37 -5.64 0.16
C LYS A 133 3.09 -5.94 -1.16
N LEU A 134 4.01 -6.90 -1.13
CA LEU A 134 4.65 -7.41 -2.33
C LEU A 134 3.71 -8.35 -3.06
N PHE A 135 3.68 -8.22 -4.38
CA PHE A 135 2.95 -9.15 -5.24
C PHE A 135 3.62 -10.52 -5.17
N THR A 136 2.89 -11.47 -4.57
CA THR A 136 3.40 -12.83 -4.32
C THR A 136 2.72 -13.79 -5.29
N LYS A 137 3.46 -14.25 -6.29
CA LYS A 137 2.97 -15.20 -7.31
C LYS A 137 2.77 -16.59 -6.72
N PRO A 138 2.01 -17.47 -7.39
CA PRO A 138 1.85 -18.85 -6.96
C PRO A 138 3.19 -19.55 -6.74
N GLY A 139 3.39 -20.13 -5.56
CA GLY A 139 4.60 -20.82 -5.14
C GLY A 139 5.70 -19.92 -4.57
N GLU A 140 5.56 -18.62 -4.61
CA GLU A 140 6.54 -17.69 -4.02
C GLU A 140 6.32 -17.50 -2.52
N THR A 141 7.43 -17.18 -1.84
CA THR A 141 7.44 -16.76 -0.42
C THR A 141 7.87 -15.30 -0.35
N ASN A 142 7.06 -14.49 0.32
CA ASN A 142 7.34 -13.09 0.60
C ASN A 142 7.01 -12.74 2.05
N GLY A 143 7.45 -11.56 2.47
CA GLY A 143 7.30 -11.07 3.83
C GLY A 143 8.50 -10.24 4.24
N ASN A 144 9.15 -10.63 5.33
CA ASN A 144 10.27 -9.91 5.96
C ASN A 144 9.86 -8.58 6.57
N ASP A 145 8.62 -8.44 7.01
CA ASP A 145 8.19 -7.27 7.74
C ASP A 145 7.98 -7.58 9.23
N THR A 146 8.28 -6.58 10.05
CA THR A 146 8.09 -6.64 11.49
C THR A 146 6.62 -6.38 11.83
N ILE A 147 6.16 -6.91 12.97
CA ILE A 147 4.78 -6.73 13.43
C ILE A 147 4.64 -5.34 14.06
N ALA A 148 3.75 -4.52 13.52
CA ALA A 148 3.45 -3.18 14.05
C ALA A 148 2.57 -3.26 15.31
N ILE A 149 2.76 -2.34 16.25
CA ILE A 149 1.90 -2.18 17.41
C ILE A 149 0.88 -1.07 17.12
N ASP A 150 -0.41 -1.38 17.29
CA ASP A 150 -1.55 -0.46 17.14
C ASP A 150 -1.56 0.29 15.79
N ASN A 151 -1.11 -0.39 14.72
CA ASN A 151 -0.98 0.16 13.35
C ASN A 151 -0.18 1.47 13.28
N ARG A 152 0.64 1.78 14.29
CA ARG A 152 1.38 3.03 14.36
C ARG A 152 2.79 2.87 13.82
N VAL A 153 3.16 3.85 13.02
CA VAL A 153 4.50 3.91 12.43
C VAL A 153 5.57 4.06 13.51
N GLY A 154 6.57 3.18 13.44
CA GLY A 154 7.75 3.26 14.30
C GLY A 154 7.70 2.36 15.53
N TYR A 155 6.55 1.84 15.90
CA TYR A 155 6.42 0.93 17.04
C TYR A 155 6.20 -0.50 16.55
N ARG A 156 7.10 -1.38 16.93
CA ARG A 156 7.16 -2.77 16.47
C ARG A 156 7.25 -3.73 17.65
N VAL A 157 6.76 -4.94 17.44
CA VAL A 157 7.05 -6.08 18.31
C VAL A 157 8.54 -6.39 18.17
N THR A 158 9.25 -6.39 19.29
CA THR A 158 10.72 -6.44 19.31
C THR A 158 11.29 -7.81 19.67
N ASP A 159 10.48 -8.68 20.29
CA ASP A 159 10.94 -10.02 20.66
C ASP A 159 9.81 -11.06 20.68
N MET A 160 10.19 -12.34 20.75
CA MET A 160 9.24 -13.46 20.77
C MET A 160 8.43 -13.57 22.07
N LYS A 161 8.84 -12.90 23.16
CA LYS A 161 8.04 -12.89 24.41
C LYS A 161 6.81 -12.00 24.22
N GLN A 162 6.99 -10.86 23.53
CA GLN A 162 5.88 -10.02 23.15
C GLN A 162 4.95 -10.77 22.18
N TYR A 163 5.49 -11.42 21.16
CA TYR A 163 4.71 -12.21 20.21
C TYR A 163 3.95 -13.37 20.88
N ALA A 164 4.53 -14.01 21.89
CA ALA A 164 3.90 -15.11 22.62
C ALA A 164 2.58 -14.71 23.34
N LEU A 165 2.35 -13.40 23.57
CA LEU A 165 1.13 -12.88 24.16
C LEU A 165 0.01 -12.62 23.15
N MET A 166 0.26 -12.87 21.86
CA MET A 166 -0.67 -12.59 20.78
C MET A 166 -1.26 -13.87 20.20
N GLU A 167 -2.42 -13.73 19.60
CA GLU A 167 -3.05 -14.75 18.75
C GLU A 167 -3.65 -14.08 17.51
N PRO A 168 -3.73 -14.77 16.35
CA PRO A 168 -4.36 -14.21 15.18
C PRO A 168 -5.85 -13.97 15.43
N ASP A 169 -6.35 -12.81 14.98
CA ASP A 169 -7.74 -12.40 15.09
C ASP A 169 -8.44 -12.47 13.73
N TYR A 170 -7.94 -11.70 12.79
CA TYR A 170 -8.41 -11.76 11.40
C TYR A 170 -7.28 -11.51 10.41
N ALA A 171 -7.53 -11.87 9.15
CA ALA A 171 -6.66 -11.50 8.04
C ALA A 171 -7.45 -10.83 6.94
N THR A 172 -6.79 -9.94 6.20
CA THR A 172 -7.30 -9.34 4.97
C THR A 172 -6.36 -9.70 3.83
N VAL A 173 -6.91 -10.18 2.73
CA VAL A 173 -6.14 -10.58 1.56
C VAL A 173 -6.71 -9.90 0.32
N ALA A 174 -5.83 -9.25 -0.46
CA ALA A 174 -6.16 -8.80 -1.80
C ALA A 174 -5.43 -9.67 -2.82
N PHE A 175 -6.11 -10.09 -3.89
CA PHE A 175 -5.54 -10.96 -4.91
C PHE A 175 -6.01 -10.59 -6.32
N LEU A 176 -5.15 -10.82 -7.30
CA LEU A 176 -5.37 -10.52 -8.71
C LEU A 176 -5.92 -11.76 -9.42
N ASP A 177 -7.07 -11.62 -10.08
CA ASP A 177 -7.63 -12.66 -10.93
C ASP A 177 -8.41 -12.08 -12.10
N GLY A 178 -8.01 -12.45 -13.33
CA GLY A 178 -8.70 -12.09 -14.57
C GLY A 178 -8.78 -10.57 -14.79
N GLY A 179 -7.75 -9.82 -14.43
CA GLY A 179 -7.65 -8.36 -14.59
C GLY A 179 -8.41 -7.55 -13.54
N TYR A 180 -8.81 -8.19 -12.43
CA TYR A 180 -9.46 -7.54 -11.29
C TYR A 180 -8.75 -7.90 -9.99
N ILE A 181 -8.71 -6.94 -9.08
CA ILE A 181 -8.30 -7.16 -7.69
C ILE A 181 -9.55 -7.46 -6.87
N TYR A 182 -9.54 -8.60 -6.22
CA TYR A 182 -10.54 -9.05 -5.26
C TYR A 182 -10.00 -8.94 -3.85
N GLY A 183 -10.89 -8.74 -2.88
CA GLY A 183 -10.54 -8.75 -1.48
C GLY A 183 -11.34 -9.80 -0.73
N MET A 184 -10.75 -10.36 0.31
CA MET A 184 -11.43 -11.21 1.27
C MET A 184 -10.91 -10.95 2.69
N ASN A 185 -11.76 -11.20 3.68
CA ASN A 185 -11.40 -11.26 5.08
C ASN A 185 -11.49 -12.71 5.56
N TYR A 186 -10.59 -13.10 6.46
CA TYR A 186 -10.62 -14.38 7.15
C TYR A 186 -10.70 -14.14 8.66
N ASP A 187 -11.69 -14.73 9.30
CA ASP A 187 -11.92 -14.69 10.75
C ASP A 187 -11.37 -15.98 11.37
N PHE A 188 -10.31 -15.87 12.18
CA PHE A 188 -9.67 -17.04 12.79
C PHE A 188 -10.53 -17.70 13.86
N LYS A 189 -11.38 -16.94 14.54
CA LYS A 189 -12.25 -17.50 15.59
C LYS A 189 -13.33 -18.41 15.01
N ASN A 190 -13.88 -18.03 13.85
CA ASN A 190 -14.95 -18.75 13.19
C ASN A 190 -14.47 -19.61 12.03
N GLU A 191 -13.17 -19.58 11.70
CA GLU A 191 -12.54 -20.25 10.56
C GLU A 191 -13.27 -19.97 9.25
N LYS A 192 -13.62 -18.69 9.03
CA LYS A 192 -14.53 -18.31 7.95
C LYS A 192 -13.97 -17.21 7.08
N SER A 193 -13.95 -17.46 5.78
CA SER A 193 -13.70 -16.43 4.76
C SER A 193 -14.99 -15.71 4.37
N THR A 194 -14.87 -14.40 4.14
CA THR A 194 -15.94 -13.54 3.60
C THR A 194 -15.38 -12.64 2.51
N PRO A 195 -16.05 -12.50 1.35
CA PRO A 195 -15.58 -11.63 0.28
C PRO A 195 -15.78 -10.16 0.66
N VAL A 196 -14.88 -9.30 0.19
CA VAL A 196 -15.09 -7.86 0.18
C VAL A 196 -15.96 -7.50 -1.02
N LYS A 197 -17.01 -6.73 -0.80
CA LYS A 197 -18.15 -6.53 -1.72
C LYS A 197 -17.85 -5.88 -3.07
N LYS A 198 -16.64 -5.42 -3.37
CA LYS A 198 -16.33 -4.73 -4.63
C LYS A 198 -14.98 -5.17 -5.18
N ALA A 199 -15.01 -5.81 -6.34
CA ALA A 199 -13.81 -6.01 -7.13
C ALA A 199 -13.42 -4.71 -7.86
N VAL A 200 -12.12 -4.46 -8.03
CA VAL A 200 -11.58 -3.27 -8.68
C VAL A 200 -10.81 -3.70 -9.92
N GLU A 201 -10.94 -2.98 -11.04
CA GLU A 201 -10.08 -3.21 -12.19
C GLU A 201 -8.62 -3.04 -11.79
N ALA A 202 -7.79 -4.02 -12.16
CA ALA A 202 -6.37 -4.03 -11.78
C ALA A 202 -5.57 -2.97 -12.53
N TYR A 203 -5.84 -2.81 -13.82
CA TYR A 203 -5.18 -1.82 -14.66
C TYR A 203 -6.13 -0.67 -15.01
N ASN A 204 -5.76 0.55 -14.63
CA ASN A 204 -6.48 1.76 -14.98
C ASN A 204 -5.51 2.77 -15.57
N TRP A 205 -5.93 3.40 -16.68
CA TRP A 205 -5.21 4.49 -17.31
C TRP A 205 -6.17 5.60 -17.70
N THR A 206 -5.70 6.82 -17.73
CA THR A 206 -6.51 7.99 -18.12
C THR A 206 -6.45 8.27 -19.62
N ASP A 207 -7.47 8.94 -20.14
CA ASP A 207 -7.48 9.54 -21.47
C ASP A 207 -7.20 11.06 -21.42
N SER A 208 -6.79 11.61 -20.27
CA SER A 208 -6.42 13.02 -20.11
C SER A 208 -5.20 13.38 -20.96
N GLU A 209 -5.01 14.67 -21.22
CA GLU A 209 -3.86 15.18 -21.97
C GLU A 209 -2.54 14.85 -21.25
N LEU A 210 -2.52 14.92 -19.91
CA LEU A 210 -1.34 14.59 -19.11
C LEU A 210 -1.01 13.09 -19.19
N GLY A 211 -2.02 12.22 -19.13
CA GLY A 211 -1.81 10.78 -19.27
C GLY A 211 -1.38 10.36 -20.66
N LYS A 212 -1.74 11.12 -21.71
CA LYS A 212 -1.27 10.91 -23.08
C LYS A 212 0.14 11.46 -23.32
N ALA A 213 0.59 12.40 -22.49
CA ALA A 213 1.92 13.00 -22.62
C ALA A 213 3.06 12.03 -22.27
N ILE A 214 2.80 10.96 -21.54
CA ILE A 214 3.78 9.98 -21.10
C ILE A 214 3.48 8.56 -21.63
N PRO A 215 4.47 7.66 -21.67
CA PRO A 215 4.23 6.26 -22.00
C PRO A 215 3.29 5.60 -20.98
N LYS A 216 2.48 4.65 -21.44
CA LYS A 216 1.69 3.81 -20.52
C LYS A 216 2.60 2.86 -19.78
N LEU A 217 2.25 2.58 -18.51
CA LEU A 217 2.96 1.58 -17.72
C LEU A 217 2.67 0.17 -18.23
N GLU A 218 3.71 -0.61 -18.47
CA GLU A 218 3.61 -2.01 -18.87
C GLU A 218 3.66 -2.91 -17.62
N CYS A 219 2.53 -2.98 -16.90
CA CYS A 219 2.35 -3.82 -15.72
C CYS A 219 0.90 -4.30 -15.61
N GLU A 220 0.65 -5.26 -14.75
CA GLU A 220 -0.71 -5.82 -14.57
C GLU A 220 -1.60 -4.95 -13.67
N VAL A 221 -0.99 -4.14 -12.79
CA VAL A 221 -1.73 -3.35 -11.81
C VAL A 221 -1.25 -1.92 -11.79
N THR A 222 -2.18 -0.99 -11.97
CA THR A 222 -1.95 0.44 -11.82
C THR A 222 -2.98 1.07 -10.90
N ARG A 223 -2.61 2.18 -10.30
CA ARG A 223 -3.49 3.02 -9.51
C ARG A 223 -3.32 4.48 -9.86
N ILE A 224 -4.38 5.13 -10.32
CA ILE A 224 -4.42 6.57 -10.52
C ILE A 224 -4.61 7.23 -9.16
N GLY A 225 -3.69 8.13 -8.79
CA GLY A 225 -3.75 8.92 -7.57
C GLY A 225 -4.45 10.26 -7.79
N LEU A 226 -4.03 10.98 -8.83
CA LEU A 226 -4.60 12.25 -9.27
C LEU A 226 -4.83 12.23 -10.78
N ASP A 227 -5.86 12.89 -11.26
CA ASP A 227 -6.15 13.07 -12.68
C ASP A 227 -6.98 14.36 -12.84
N ASP A 228 -6.31 15.49 -12.78
CA ASP A 228 -6.90 16.80 -12.96
C ASP A 228 -6.23 17.56 -14.13
N GLU A 229 -6.60 18.83 -14.35
CA GLU A 229 -6.11 19.63 -15.47
C GLU A 229 -4.61 19.93 -15.39
N ASP A 230 -4.04 20.00 -14.20
CA ASP A 230 -2.67 20.44 -13.95
C ASP A 230 -1.75 19.32 -13.50
N THR A 231 -2.31 18.21 -12.98
CA THR A 231 -1.55 17.09 -12.42
C THR A 231 -2.18 15.74 -12.76
N PHE A 232 -1.35 14.81 -13.22
CA PHE A 232 -1.68 13.38 -13.28
C PHE A 232 -0.67 12.60 -12.47
N SER A 233 -1.13 11.65 -11.66
CA SER A 233 -0.26 10.73 -10.96
C SER A 233 -0.77 9.30 -11.02
N VAL A 234 0.16 8.37 -11.21
CA VAL A 234 -0.11 6.94 -11.29
C VAL A 234 0.99 6.15 -10.59
N THR A 235 0.61 5.06 -9.96
CA THR A 235 1.54 4.07 -9.41
C THR A 235 1.35 2.76 -10.15
N GLY A 236 2.43 2.18 -10.65
CA GLY A 236 2.50 0.81 -11.15
C GLY A 236 3.10 -0.10 -10.08
N TYR A 237 2.62 -1.32 -10.01
CA TYR A 237 3.03 -2.32 -9.01
C TYR A 237 3.72 -3.51 -9.67
N ASP A 238 4.49 -4.26 -8.88
CA ASP A 238 5.34 -5.39 -9.30
C ASP A 238 6.38 -4.99 -10.37
N PHE A 239 6.93 -3.77 -10.21
CA PHE A 239 7.97 -3.24 -11.09
C PHE A 239 9.34 -3.76 -10.69
N SER A 240 10.08 -4.31 -11.65
CA SER A 240 11.51 -4.55 -11.51
C SER A 240 12.32 -3.32 -11.91
N GLU A 241 13.63 -3.34 -11.60
CA GLU A 241 14.56 -2.29 -12.06
C GLU A 241 14.64 -2.23 -13.59
N GLU A 242 14.62 -3.40 -14.27
CA GLU A 242 14.61 -3.46 -15.73
C GLU A 242 13.35 -2.83 -16.33
N MET A 243 12.18 -3.03 -15.69
CA MET A 243 10.94 -2.38 -16.13
C MET A 243 10.98 -0.86 -15.93
N LYS A 244 11.58 -0.38 -14.82
CA LYS A 244 11.84 1.04 -14.60
C LYS A 244 12.71 1.61 -15.71
N ASP A 245 13.84 0.94 -16.01
CA ASP A 245 14.76 1.40 -17.04
C ASP A 245 14.12 1.41 -18.43
N ALA A 246 13.32 0.40 -18.77
CA ALA A 246 12.53 0.37 -20.00
C ALA A 246 11.55 1.55 -20.09
N TYR A 247 10.85 1.86 -18.99
CA TYR A 247 9.94 3.01 -18.93
C TYR A 247 10.67 4.34 -19.12
N LEU A 248 11.80 4.55 -18.45
CA LEU A 248 12.61 5.76 -18.60
C LEU A 248 13.11 5.94 -20.04
N ASN A 249 13.58 4.86 -20.67
CA ASN A 249 13.96 4.89 -22.08
C ASN A 249 12.80 5.26 -23.00
N ALA A 250 11.61 4.73 -22.74
CA ALA A 250 10.39 5.12 -23.48
C ALA A 250 10.04 6.61 -23.32
N CYS A 251 10.26 7.20 -22.13
CA CYS A 251 10.13 8.64 -21.93
C CYS A 251 11.16 9.42 -22.76
N ILE A 252 12.41 8.99 -22.78
CA ILE A 252 13.48 9.61 -23.60
C ILE A 252 13.12 9.53 -25.09
N ASP A 253 12.64 8.40 -25.57
CA ASP A 253 12.22 8.21 -26.98
C ASP A 253 11.04 9.11 -27.34
N MET A 254 10.18 9.44 -26.40
CA MET A 254 9.13 10.47 -26.57
C MET A 254 9.67 11.91 -26.55
N GLY A 255 10.97 12.09 -26.32
CA GLY A 255 11.66 13.40 -26.37
C GLY A 255 11.79 14.10 -25.02
N TYR A 256 11.52 13.40 -23.90
CA TYR A 256 11.86 13.90 -22.58
C TYR A 256 13.38 13.95 -22.36
N LYS A 257 13.81 14.89 -21.53
CA LYS A 257 15.21 15.10 -21.15
C LYS A 257 15.34 15.10 -19.63
N THR A 258 16.50 14.68 -19.17
CA THR A 258 16.87 14.71 -17.76
C THR A 258 18.37 15.00 -17.63
N ASP A 259 18.75 15.66 -16.54
CA ASP A 259 20.15 15.80 -16.11
C ASP A 259 20.50 14.73 -15.04
N ASP A 260 19.52 13.98 -14.56
CA ASP A 260 19.70 12.91 -13.58
C ASP A 260 20.27 11.65 -14.24
N LYS A 261 20.88 10.79 -13.44
CA LYS A 261 21.30 9.47 -13.89
C LYS A 261 20.09 8.54 -13.94
N LEU A 262 19.87 7.86 -15.05
CA LEU A 262 18.76 6.92 -15.22
C LEU A 262 18.81 5.73 -14.23
N THR A 263 19.94 5.52 -13.57
CA THR A 263 20.11 4.52 -12.51
C THR A 263 19.61 4.98 -11.14
N ASP A 264 19.29 6.28 -10.99
CA ASP A 264 18.78 6.80 -9.72
C ASP A 264 17.33 6.34 -9.50
N ASN A 265 16.90 6.28 -8.25
CA ASN A 265 15.55 5.89 -7.91
C ASN A 265 14.53 7.04 -8.01
N TYR A 266 15.01 8.27 -8.04
CA TYR A 266 14.23 9.47 -8.27
C TYR A 266 14.79 10.22 -9.47
N ILE A 267 13.96 10.49 -10.47
CA ILE A 267 14.37 11.09 -11.74
C ILE A 267 13.36 12.15 -12.15
N ASP A 268 13.86 13.33 -12.44
CA ASP A 268 13.10 14.42 -13.02
C ASP A 268 13.30 14.46 -14.53
N LEU A 269 12.20 14.43 -15.26
CA LEU A 269 12.16 14.52 -16.71
C LEU A 269 11.41 15.79 -17.13
N SER A 270 11.80 16.39 -18.24
CA SER A 270 11.11 17.56 -18.80
C SER A 270 11.01 17.50 -20.30
N LYS A 271 9.86 17.97 -20.82
CA LYS A 271 9.63 18.15 -22.26
C LYS A 271 8.61 19.26 -22.45
N ASP A 272 8.96 20.29 -23.24
CA ASP A 272 8.09 21.45 -23.49
C ASP A 272 7.61 22.08 -22.17
N ASN A 273 6.29 22.04 -21.94
CA ASN A 273 5.65 22.51 -20.71
C ASN A 273 5.33 21.40 -19.68
N TYR A 274 5.77 20.18 -19.93
CA TYR A 274 5.55 19.04 -19.02
C TYR A 274 6.77 18.78 -18.15
N LYS A 275 6.51 18.53 -16.87
CA LYS A 275 7.47 17.97 -15.90
C LYS A 275 6.98 16.61 -15.45
N VAL A 276 7.85 15.64 -15.41
CA VAL A 276 7.54 14.26 -14.99
C VAL A 276 8.52 13.86 -13.90
N ASN A 277 8.00 13.53 -12.73
CA ASN A 277 8.77 12.92 -11.67
C ASN A 277 8.53 11.42 -11.71
N VAL A 278 9.60 10.65 -11.73
CA VAL A 278 9.58 9.19 -11.67
C VAL A 278 10.30 8.75 -10.40
N ASP A 279 9.61 8.00 -9.55
CA ASP A 279 10.09 7.60 -8.24
C ASP A 279 9.93 6.07 -8.09
N TYR A 280 11.04 5.35 -7.98
CA TYR A 280 11.07 3.90 -7.87
C TYR A 280 11.41 3.45 -6.46
N TYR A 281 10.54 2.63 -5.90
CA TYR A 281 10.69 2.03 -4.58
C TYR A 281 11.03 0.54 -4.72
N ASP A 282 12.32 0.23 -4.81
CA ASP A 282 12.80 -1.16 -5.00
C ASP A 282 12.26 -2.13 -3.94
N LYS A 283 12.25 -1.72 -2.67
CA LYS A 283 11.73 -2.55 -1.58
C LYS A 283 10.26 -2.96 -1.77
N ASN A 284 9.45 -2.08 -2.36
CA ASN A 284 8.02 -2.30 -2.55
C ASN A 284 7.68 -2.72 -3.98
N LYS A 285 8.67 -2.70 -4.88
CA LYS A 285 8.47 -2.91 -6.32
C LYS A 285 7.40 -1.98 -6.90
N GLU A 286 7.44 -0.70 -6.49
CA GLU A 286 6.51 0.34 -6.95
C GLU A 286 7.22 1.36 -7.84
N LEU A 287 6.61 1.70 -8.98
CA LEU A 287 6.99 2.85 -9.80
C LEU A 287 5.90 3.92 -9.70
N ARG A 288 6.24 5.06 -9.14
CA ARG A 288 5.32 6.21 -9.03
C ARG A 288 5.70 7.27 -10.05
N ILE A 289 4.70 7.77 -10.74
CA ILE A 289 4.86 8.80 -11.76
C ILE A 289 3.94 9.95 -11.43
N ARG A 290 4.46 11.15 -11.52
CA ARG A 290 3.71 12.38 -11.43
C ARG A 290 4.04 13.27 -12.62
N VAL A 291 3.01 13.69 -13.33
CA VAL A 291 3.10 14.62 -14.47
C VAL A 291 2.46 15.93 -14.07
N GLU A 292 3.16 17.02 -14.33
CA GLU A 292 2.65 18.38 -14.10
C GLU A 292 2.76 19.19 -15.39
N SER A 293 1.73 19.97 -15.70
CA SER A 293 1.76 20.95 -16.78
C SER A 293 2.06 22.33 -16.22
N SER A 294 3.17 22.94 -16.62
CA SER A 294 3.39 24.36 -16.39
C SER A 294 2.55 25.16 -17.39
N LYS A 295 1.31 25.52 -17.02
CA LYS A 295 0.57 26.54 -17.79
C LYS A 295 1.45 27.81 -17.82
N GLN A 296 1.90 28.23 -18.99
CA GLN A 296 2.43 29.58 -19.13
C GLN A 296 1.36 30.54 -18.59
N GLU A 297 1.65 31.25 -17.51
CA GLU A 297 0.87 32.43 -17.16
C GLU A 297 0.87 33.32 -18.41
N SER A 298 -0.23 33.26 -19.13
CA SER A 298 -0.47 34.27 -20.19
C SER A 298 -0.47 35.59 -19.47
N SER A 299 0.67 36.30 -19.57
CA SER A 299 0.82 37.66 -19.10
C SER A 299 -0.36 38.46 -19.62
N LYS A 300 -1.31 38.75 -18.76
CA LYS A 300 -2.26 39.84 -18.97
C LYS A 300 -1.44 41.12 -18.93
N VAL A 301 -0.78 41.44 -20.04
CA VAL A 301 -0.38 42.78 -20.36
C VAL A 301 -1.62 43.40 -21.04
N GLY A 302 -2.32 44.19 -20.30
CA GLY A 302 -3.42 45.00 -20.72
C GLY A 302 -3.29 46.38 -20.05
#